data_86714ddd3f5612f1de614ff8646b7fc1
#
_entry.id   86714ddd3f5612f1de614ff8646b7fc1
#
_cell.length_a   1.000
_cell.length_b   1.000
_cell.length_c   1.000
_cell.angle_alpha   90.00
_cell.angle_beta   90.00
_cell.angle_gamma   90.00
#
_symmetry.space_group_name_H-M   'P 1'
#
loop_
_entity.id
_entity.type
_entity.pdbx_description
1 polymer ?
#
loop_
_entity_poly.entity_id
_entity_poly.type
_entity_poly.pdbx_seq_one_letter_code
_entity_poly.pdbx_strand_id
1 'polypeptide(L)'
;MKVLFECPRQALPVLSLLSTERETGKTTFINWLNMIFGDNYVQIGPEDLGKAFNSHYANKNIIAIDETLIEKTAAGEKLKSLATAKSITVDHKFVANYMLPFFAKIILCTNKVLDFMRIDDEEIRFWVRRVPHIEKKNTGMEEQLALEIPYFLRYLLDSVLMPDFSHSRMVFTSQQLNNAWLQAVKEESRSGLYKEIYGEVEAWFLKNPRHTVLEVAPKDIKNEFFSRDNNISVNYIKKVLRDEFKLS
;
A
#
# COMPACT_ATOMS: atom_id res chain seq x y z
N MET A 1 9.54 11.46 8.24
CA MET A 1 9.33 12.46 9.33
C MET A 1 9.85 13.83 8.92
N LYS A 2 11.13 14.06 8.65
CA LYS A 2 11.70 15.39 8.30
C LYS A 2 10.94 16.10 7.18
N VAL A 3 10.67 15.44 6.04
CA VAL A 3 9.85 15.99 4.94
C VAL A 3 8.46 16.44 5.41
N LEU A 4 7.85 15.73 6.34
CA LEU A 4 6.54 16.05 6.87
C LEU A 4 6.54 17.36 7.67
N PHE A 5 7.65 17.66 8.38
CA PHE A 5 7.80 18.93 9.11
C PHE A 5 8.14 20.11 8.18
N GLU A 6 9.06 19.93 7.23
CA GLU A 6 9.53 21.03 6.40
C GLU A 6 8.65 21.26 5.16
N CYS A 7 8.08 20.18 4.60
CA CYS A 7 7.29 20.20 3.38
C CYS A 7 5.96 19.44 3.57
N PRO A 8 5.06 19.86 4.46
CA PRO A 8 3.86 19.08 4.83
C PRO A 8 2.94 18.80 3.63
N ARG A 9 2.96 19.66 2.60
CA ARG A 9 2.17 19.46 1.37
C ARG A 9 2.76 18.45 0.39
N GLN A 10 4.03 18.04 0.59
CA GLN A 10 4.65 17.03 -0.25
C GLN A 10 3.96 15.68 -0.05
N ALA A 11 3.48 15.06 -1.14
CA ALA A 11 2.93 13.71 -1.07
C ALA A 11 4.03 12.71 -0.70
N LEU A 12 3.70 11.76 0.15
CA LEU A 12 4.55 10.64 0.53
C LEU A 12 3.81 9.32 0.24
N PRO A 13 4.54 8.25 -0.04
CA PRO A 13 3.92 6.94 -0.18
C PRO A 13 3.16 6.52 1.09
N VAL A 14 2.11 5.76 0.92
CA VAL A 14 1.41 5.09 2.02
C VAL A 14 2.37 4.10 2.67
N LEU A 15 2.72 4.34 3.93
CA LEU A 15 3.54 3.42 4.69
C LEU A 15 2.69 2.23 5.12
N SER A 16 3.00 1.05 4.58
CA SER A 16 2.28 -0.19 4.88
C SER A 16 3.14 -1.10 5.74
N LEU A 17 2.77 -1.26 7.01
CA LEU A 17 3.45 -2.09 8.00
C LEU A 17 2.75 -3.45 8.08
N LEU A 18 3.43 -4.48 7.61
CA LEU A 18 2.90 -5.84 7.51
C LEU A 18 3.56 -6.77 8.54
N SER A 19 2.80 -7.65 9.15
CA SER A 19 3.34 -8.77 9.92
C SER A 19 2.37 -9.95 9.90
N THR A 20 2.87 -11.16 9.96
CA THR A 20 2.05 -12.38 10.13
C THR A 20 1.60 -12.56 11.57
N GLU A 21 2.27 -11.89 12.49
CA GLU A 21 2.12 -12.06 13.92
C GLU A 21 1.53 -10.81 14.58
N ARG A 22 0.91 -11.02 15.72
CA ARG A 22 0.46 -9.95 16.60
C ARG A 22 1.63 -9.47 17.45
N GLU A 23 1.45 -8.33 18.13
CA GLU A 23 2.39 -7.78 19.11
C GLU A 23 3.80 -7.52 18.55
N THR A 24 3.87 -7.10 17.30
CA THR A 24 5.13 -6.77 16.61
C THR A 24 5.50 -5.28 16.72
N GLY A 25 4.79 -4.49 17.52
CA GLY A 25 5.05 -3.07 17.73
C GLY A 25 4.43 -2.13 16.69
N LYS A 26 3.57 -2.61 15.76
CA LYS A 26 2.87 -1.73 14.81
C LYS A 26 1.99 -0.70 15.53
N THR A 27 1.17 -1.16 16.46
CA THR A 27 0.29 -0.30 17.26
C THR A 27 1.10 0.65 18.15
N THR A 28 2.18 0.18 18.76
CA THR A 28 3.12 1.04 19.51
C THR A 28 3.67 2.16 18.63
N PHE A 29 4.03 1.87 17.39
CA PHE A 29 4.51 2.87 16.44
C PHE A 29 3.46 3.92 16.10
N ILE A 30 2.21 3.54 15.84
CA ILE A 30 1.15 4.52 15.54
C ILE A 30 0.74 5.30 16.78
N ASN A 31 0.78 4.71 17.99
CA ASN A 31 0.59 5.40 19.27
C ASN A 31 1.68 6.46 19.49
N TRP A 32 2.93 6.11 19.22
CA TRP A 32 4.05 7.06 19.28
C TRP A 32 3.87 8.24 18.33
N LEU A 33 3.39 8.00 17.10
CA LEU A 33 3.03 9.09 16.19
C LEU A 33 1.89 9.95 16.73
N ASN A 34 0.90 9.35 17.39
CA ASN A 34 -0.16 10.10 18.06
C ASN A 34 0.41 11.02 19.16
N MET A 35 1.37 10.55 19.97
CA MET A 35 2.04 11.38 20.97
C MET A 35 2.77 12.59 20.36
N ILE A 36 3.36 12.42 19.15
CA ILE A 36 4.07 13.50 18.45
C ILE A 36 3.11 14.51 17.81
N PHE A 37 2.04 14.03 17.16
CA PHE A 37 1.16 14.85 16.32
C PHE A 37 -0.09 15.32 17.04
N GLY A 38 -0.48 14.71 18.17
CA GLY A 38 -1.66 15.10 18.95
C GLY A 38 -2.91 15.24 18.07
N ASP A 39 -3.54 16.40 18.11
CA ASP A 39 -4.76 16.70 17.33
C ASP A 39 -4.59 16.62 15.82
N ASN A 40 -3.36 16.58 15.31
CA ASN A 40 -3.07 16.40 13.90
C ASN A 40 -2.96 14.93 13.47
N TYR A 41 -3.18 14.02 14.38
CA TYR A 41 -3.26 12.57 14.17
C TYR A 41 -4.71 12.10 14.26
N VAL A 42 -5.04 11.07 13.50
CA VAL A 42 -6.28 10.30 13.65
C VAL A 42 -6.04 8.84 13.31
N GLN A 43 -6.66 7.97 14.09
CA GLN A 43 -6.77 6.55 13.75
C GLN A 43 -8.20 6.27 13.30
N ILE A 44 -8.33 5.61 12.14
CA ILE A 44 -9.63 5.26 11.55
C ILE A 44 -9.67 3.77 11.21
N GLY A 45 -10.87 3.22 11.07
CA GLY A 45 -11.06 1.89 10.51
C GLY A 45 -11.06 1.91 8.98
N PRO A 46 -10.85 0.76 8.30
CA PRO A 46 -10.93 0.66 6.85
C PRO A 46 -12.32 1.02 6.31
N GLU A 47 -13.37 0.81 7.10
CA GLU A 47 -14.76 1.17 6.77
C GLU A 47 -14.97 2.69 6.67
N ASP A 48 -14.17 3.50 7.37
CA ASP A 48 -14.28 4.97 7.34
C ASP A 48 -13.93 5.54 5.97
N LEU A 49 -13.07 4.85 5.21
CA LEU A 49 -12.74 5.23 3.83
C LEU A 49 -13.95 5.19 2.90
N GLY A 50 -14.91 4.33 3.19
CA GLY A 50 -16.15 4.17 2.41
C GLY A 50 -17.33 5.02 2.89
N LYS A 51 -17.19 5.70 4.05
CA LYS A 51 -18.26 6.55 4.58
C LYS A 51 -18.38 7.86 3.83
N ALA A 52 -19.61 8.38 3.77
CA ALA A 52 -19.89 9.68 3.14
C ALA A 52 -19.21 10.83 3.92
N PHE A 53 -19.27 10.78 5.26
CA PHE A 53 -18.72 11.84 6.10
C PHE A 53 -17.24 11.59 6.42
N ASN A 54 -16.40 12.58 6.12
CA ASN A 54 -14.94 12.50 6.23
C ASN A 54 -14.30 13.61 7.07
N SER A 55 -15.11 14.46 7.69
CA SER A 55 -14.64 15.64 8.45
C SER A 55 -13.65 15.30 9.56
N HIS A 56 -13.73 14.09 10.14
CA HIS A 56 -12.88 13.64 11.23
C HIS A 56 -11.42 13.38 10.81
N TYR A 57 -11.14 13.14 9.51
CA TYR A 57 -9.78 12.93 9.03
C TYR A 57 -9.31 13.95 7.98
N ALA A 58 -10.22 14.76 7.43
CA ALA A 58 -9.91 15.62 6.28
C ALA A 58 -8.83 16.69 6.57
N ASN A 59 -8.69 17.13 7.80
CA ASN A 59 -7.75 18.17 8.25
C ASN A 59 -6.55 17.63 9.04
N LYS A 60 -6.29 16.33 9.00
CA LYS A 60 -5.21 15.70 9.77
C LYS A 60 -3.91 15.60 8.97
N ASN A 61 -2.79 15.59 9.69
CA ASN A 61 -1.47 15.35 9.09
C ASN A 61 -1.13 13.88 8.97
N ILE A 62 -1.59 13.07 9.93
CA ILE A 62 -1.40 11.62 9.95
C ILE A 62 -2.76 10.94 10.05
N ILE A 63 -2.99 9.99 9.15
CA ILE A 63 -4.11 9.06 9.20
C ILE A 63 -3.53 7.66 9.34
N ALA A 64 -3.75 7.03 10.48
CA ALA A 64 -3.39 5.64 10.72
C ALA A 64 -4.63 4.75 10.53
N ILE A 65 -4.46 3.63 9.82
CA ILE A 65 -5.49 2.63 9.61
C ILE A 65 -4.95 1.32 10.17
N ASP A 66 -5.52 0.86 11.27
CA ASP A 66 -5.06 -0.35 11.96
C ASP A 66 -5.96 -1.55 11.64
N GLU A 67 -5.39 -2.75 11.69
CA GLU A 67 -6.04 -4.02 11.36
C GLU A 67 -6.68 -4.06 9.96
N THR A 68 -5.97 -3.52 8.98
CA THR A 68 -6.53 -3.26 7.66
C THR A 68 -6.62 -4.53 6.81
N LEU A 69 -7.83 -4.90 6.45
CA LEU A 69 -8.15 -5.69 5.27
C LEU A 69 -9.00 -4.82 4.34
N ILE A 70 -8.42 -4.37 3.24
CA ILE A 70 -9.13 -3.55 2.25
C ILE A 70 -9.67 -4.47 1.15
N GLU A 71 -10.65 -5.29 1.51
CA GLU A 71 -11.31 -6.22 0.57
C GLU A 71 -12.08 -5.48 -0.53
N LYS A 72 -12.64 -4.31 -0.21
CA LYS A 72 -13.45 -3.55 -1.16
C LYS A 72 -12.57 -2.75 -2.11
N THR A 73 -12.67 -3.03 -3.39
CA THR A 73 -11.98 -2.27 -4.46
C THR A 73 -12.19 -0.76 -4.31
N ALA A 74 -13.40 -0.32 -3.92
CA ALA A 74 -13.71 1.09 -3.72
C ALA A 74 -12.89 1.75 -2.59
N ALA A 75 -12.66 1.06 -1.47
CA ALA A 75 -11.84 1.57 -0.37
C ALA A 75 -10.35 1.64 -0.77
N GLY A 76 -9.86 0.67 -1.53
CA GLY A 76 -8.52 0.67 -2.09
C GLY A 76 -8.29 1.82 -3.07
N GLU A 77 -9.23 2.05 -3.98
CA GLU A 77 -9.16 3.17 -4.93
C GLU A 77 -9.27 4.53 -4.22
N LYS A 78 -10.11 4.65 -3.18
CA LYS A 78 -10.17 5.84 -2.33
C LYS A 78 -8.83 6.12 -1.66
N LEU A 79 -8.19 5.08 -1.10
CA LEU A 79 -6.87 5.19 -0.48
C LEU A 79 -5.80 5.65 -1.49
N LYS A 80 -5.76 5.04 -2.68
CA LYS A 80 -4.86 5.44 -3.77
C LYS A 80 -5.09 6.89 -4.18
N SER A 81 -6.34 7.33 -4.23
CA SER A 81 -6.72 8.71 -4.52
C SER A 81 -6.23 9.67 -3.43
N LEU A 82 -6.48 9.35 -2.16
CA LEU A 82 -6.05 10.17 -1.02
C LEU A 82 -4.53 10.31 -0.94
N ALA A 83 -3.76 9.25 -1.23
CA ALA A 83 -2.29 9.27 -1.20
C ALA A 83 -1.68 10.38 -2.07
N THR A 84 -2.39 10.84 -3.09
CA THR A 84 -1.89 11.85 -4.05
C THR A 84 -2.79 13.09 -4.14
N ALA A 85 -3.83 13.17 -3.31
CA ALA A 85 -4.76 14.29 -3.33
C ALA A 85 -4.08 15.58 -2.88
N LYS A 86 -4.37 16.68 -3.57
CA LYS A 86 -3.97 18.05 -3.16
C LYS A 86 -5.05 18.76 -2.38
N SER A 87 -6.30 18.33 -2.53
CA SER A 87 -7.47 18.85 -1.85
C SER A 87 -8.48 17.73 -1.63
N ILE A 88 -9.33 17.91 -0.65
CA ILE A 88 -10.44 17.01 -0.32
C ILE A 88 -11.71 17.82 -0.13
N THR A 89 -12.82 17.32 -0.66
CA THR A 89 -14.14 17.82 -0.29
C THR A 89 -14.50 17.29 1.08
N VAL A 90 -14.82 18.17 2.00
CA VAL A 90 -15.24 17.82 3.35
C VAL A 90 -16.74 17.68 3.38
N ASP A 91 -17.18 16.48 3.69
CA ASP A 91 -18.58 16.16 3.94
C ASP A 91 -18.82 16.10 5.44
N HIS A 92 -19.64 17.02 5.91
CA HIS A 92 -20.04 17.10 7.32
C HIS A 92 -21.57 17.03 7.42
N LYS A 93 -22.07 16.33 8.42
CA LYS A 93 -23.52 16.22 8.63
C LYS A 93 -24.12 17.59 8.90
N PHE A 94 -25.16 17.94 8.14
CA PHE A 94 -25.90 19.22 8.26
C PHE A 94 -25.12 20.50 7.91
N VAL A 95 -23.99 20.39 7.24
CA VAL A 95 -23.19 21.54 6.79
C VAL A 95 -22.97 21.42 5.28
N ALA A 96 -22.97 22.54 4.58
CA ALA A 96 -22.62 22.53 3.15
C ALA A 96 -21.18 22.03 2.95
N ASN A 97 -20.99 21.24 1.91
CA ASN A 97 -19.68 20.70 1.56
C ASN A 97 -18.72 21.84 1.21
N TYR A 98 -17.50 21.73 1.64
CA TYR A 98 -16.43 22.68 1.32
C TYR A 98 -15.12 21.97 1.02
N MET A 99 -14.19 22.64 0.35
CA MET A 99 -12.90 22.07 0.00
C MET A 99 -11.82 22.51 0.99
N LEU A 100 -10.96 21.59 1.39
CA LEU A 100 -9.74 21.85 2.13
C LEU A 100 -8.51 21.37 1.35
N PRO A 101 -7.35 22.04 1.51
CA PRO A 101 -6.07 21.46 1.13
C PRO A 101 -5.87 20.15 1.88
N PHE A 102 -5.48 19.09 1.17
CA PHE A 102 -5.23 17.77 1.76
C PHE A 102 -3.74 17.45 1.70
N PHE A 103 -3.18 17.12 2.83
CA PHE A 103 -1.76 16.83 2.98
C PHE A 103 -1.48 15.71 4.00
N ALA A 104 -2.49 14.93 4.36
CA ALA A 104 -2.33 13.80 5.27
C ALA A 104 -1.35 12.76 4.71
N LYS A 105 -0.58 12.14 5.60
CA LYS A 105 0.23 10.95 5.32
C LYS A 105 -0.48 9.75 5.91
N ILE A 106 -0.55 8.69 5.13
CA ILE A 106 -1.35 7.53 5.45
C ILE A 106 -0.44 6.39 5.87
N ILE A 107 -0.78 5.74 6.96
CA ILE A 107 -0.09 4.58 7.50
C ILE A 107 -1.10 3.44 7.60
N LEU A 108 -0.76 2.30 7.03
CA LEU A 108 -1.53 1.07 7.13
C LEU A 108 -0.81 0.08 8.05
N CYS A 109 -1.52 -0.48 9.01
CA CYS A 109 -1.05 -1.60 9.80
C CYS A 109 -1.94 -2.81 9.54
N THR A 110 -1.35 -3.96 9.20
CA THR A 110 -2.13 -5.17 8.95
C THR A 110 -1.38 -6.43 9.35
N ASN A 111 -2.14 -7.46 9.74
CA ASN A 111 -1.64 -8.81 9.96
C ASN A 111 -1.83 -9.71 8.71
N LYS A 112 -2.44 -9.17 7.65
CA LYS A 112 -2.53 -9.80 6.33
C LYS A 112 -1.34 -9.35 5.50
N VAL A 113 -0.38 -10.24 5.25
CA VAL A 113 0.90 -9.86 4.65
C VAL A 113 0.78 -9.65 3.14
N LEU A 114 0.06 -10.51 2.45
CA LEU A 114 0.01 -10.50 0.99
C LEU A 114 -1.32 -10.03 0.42
N ASP A 115 -2.42 -10.29 1.14
CA ASP A 115 -3.79 -10.07 0.68
C ASP A 115 -4.50 -8.96 1.47
N PHE A 116 -3.80 -7.87 1.76
CA PHE A 116 -4.42 -6.74 2.44
C PHE A 116 -5.05 -5.73 1.47
N MET A 117 -4.54 -5.66 0.23
CA MET A 117 -5.02 -4.78 -0.82
C MET A 117 -4.44 -5.19 -2.18
N ARG A 118 -5.17 -4.97 -3.27
CA ARG A 118 -4.63 -5.12 -4.63
C ARG A 118 -3.66 -3.99 -4.99
N ILE A 119 -2.44 -4.35 -5.33
CA ILE A 119 -1.37 -3.45 -5.77
C ILE A 119 -0.92 -3.88 -7.16
N ASP A 120 -1.08 -2.99 -8.14
CA ASP A 120 -0.68 -3.25 -9.52
C ASP A 120 0.84 -3.14 -9.71
N ASP A 121 1.39 -3.75 -10.75
CA ASP A 121 2.83 -3.78 -11.02
C ASP A 121 3.46 -2.39 -11.12
N GLU A 122 2.76 -1.42 -11.69
CA GLU A 122 3.25 -0.04 -11.91
C GLU A 122 2.98 0.88 -10.70
N GLU A 123 2.40 0.34 -9.63
CA GLU A 123 2.03 1.13 -8.46
C GLU A 123 3.26 1.61 -7.68
N ILE A 124 3.34 2.92 -7.45
CA ILE A 124 4.45 3.60 -6.75
C ILE A 124 4.02 4.32 -5.48
N ARG A 125 2.74 4.23 -5.11
CA ARG A 125 2.17 4.95 -3.96
C ARG A 125 2.32 4.21 -2.64
N PHE A 126 2.93 3.02 -2.62
CA PHE A 126 3.05 2.19 -1.42
C PHE A 126 4.51 1.93 -1.05
N TRP A 127 4.80 2.16 0.21
CA TRP A 127 6.05 1.76 0.84
C TRP A 127 5.78 0.61 1.79
N VAL A 128 5.95 -0.60 1.31
CA VAL A 128 5.63 -1.83 2.04
C VAL A 128 6.83 -2.25 2.89
N ARG A 129 6.60 -2.45 4.18
CA ARG A 129 7.62 -2.88 5.14
C ARG A 129 7.08 -4.02 5.99
N ARG A 130 7.80 -5.13 6.02
CA ARG A 130 7.52 -6.17 7.01
C ARG A 130 8.08 -5.76 8.36
N VAL A 131 7.27 -5.89 9.39
CA VAL A 131 7.69 -5.72 10.78
C VAL A 131 8.03 -7.11 11.33
N PRO A 132 9.27 -7.34 11.79
CA PRO A 132 9.68 -8.64 12.31
C PRO A 132 9.01 -8.93 13.66
N HIS A 133 9.04 -10.19 14.04
CA HIS A 133 8.65 -10.61 15.39
C HIS A 133 9.56 -10.01 16.45
N ILE A 134 8.98 -9.68 17.61
CA ILE A 134 9.73 -9.21 18.78
C ILE A 134 9.88 -10.38 19.75
N GLU A 135 11.08 -10.90 19.89
CA GLU A 135 11.37 -12.03 20.78
C GLU A 135 11.18 -11.66 22.25
N LYS A 136 11.61 -10.47 22.65
CA LYS A 136 11.51 -9.99 24.03
C LYS A 136 10.69 -8.71 24.11
N LYS A 137 9.50 -8.82 24.70
CA LYS A 137 8.61 -7.67 24.91
C LYS A 137 9.19 -6.73 25.95
N ASN A 138 9.11 -5.43 25.69
CA ASN A 138 9.38 -4.37 26.64
C ASN A 138 8.05 -3.69 27.01
N THR A 139 7.54 -3.96 28.19
CA THR A 139 6.26 -3.40 28.67
C THR A 139 6.32 -1.90 28.93
N GLY A 140 7.51 -1.32 29.14
CA GLY A 140 7.73 0.12 29.32
C GLY A 140 8.12 0.86 28.01
N MET A 141 7.92 0.23 26.84
CA MET A 141 8.37 0.82 25.56
C MET A 141 7.68 2.14 25.25
N GLU A 142 6.38 2.27 25.50
CA GLU A 142 5.63 3.50 25.19
C GLU A 142 6.08 4.67 26.08
N GLU A 143 6.34 4.43 27.37
CA GLU A 143 6.87 5.46 28.28
C GLU A 143 8.28 5.88 27.85
N GLN A 144 9.14 4.93 27.46
CA GLN A 144 10.47 5.24 26.98
C GLN A 144 10.43 6.07 25.69
N LEU A 145 9.59 5.67 24.74
CA LEU A 145 9.41 6.41 23.48
C LEU A 145 8.87 7.82 23.76
N ALA A 146 7.95 8.00 24.72
CA ALA A 146 7.44 9.33 25.10
C ALA A 146 8.56 10.24 25.62
N LEU A 147 9.46 9.71 26.47
CA LEU A 147 10.62 10.45 26.98
C LEU A 147 11.63 10.80 25.91
N GLU A 148 11.75 10.00 24.86
CA GLU A 148 12.67 10.22 23.75
C GLU A 148 12.15 11.22 22.71
N ILE A 149 10.86 11.56 22.69
CA ILE A 149 10.28 12.47 21.69
C ILE A 149 11.05 13.81 21.58
N PRO A 150 11.41 14.53 22.66
CA PRO A 150 12.14 15.79 22.53
C PRO A 150 13.50 15.63 21.83
N TYR A 151 14.20 14.56 22.11
CA TYR A 151 15.50 14.25 21.50
C TYR A 151 15.36 13.88 20.03
N PHE A 152 14.33 13.08 19.70
CA PHE A 152 14.00 12.73 18.33
C PHE A 152 13.62 13.96 17.51
N LEU A 153 12.79 14.85 18.06
CA LEU A 153 12.42 16.12 17.38
C LEU A 153 13.66 17.00 17.17
N ARG A 154 14.53 17.10 18.14
CA ARG A 154 15.82 17.81 18.01
C ARG A 154 16.67 17.22 16.89
N TYR A 155 16.82 15.89 16.87
CA TYR A 155 17.51 15.19 15.78
C TYR A 155 16.91 15.51 14.42
N LEU A 156 15.58 15.54 14.30
CA LEU A 156 14.93 15.93 13.04
C LEU A 156 15.22 17.37 12.64
N LEU A 157 15.25 18.31 13.59
CA LEU A 157 15.58 19.70 13.29
C LEU A 157 16.99 19.85 12.78
N ASP A 158 17.93 19.15 13.38
CA ASP A 158 19.37 19.22 13.03
C ASP A 158 19.71 18.40 11.77
N SER A 159 18.84 17.45 11.36
CA SER A 159 19.04 16.65 10.15
C SER A 159 18.86 17.49 8.89
N VAL A 160 19.68 17.21 7.87
CA VAL A 160 19.54 17.82 6.55
C VAL A 160 18.60 16.98 5.69
N LEU A 161 17.64 17.63 5.01
CA LEU A 161 16.85 16.94 3.96
C LEU A 161 17.75 16.51 2.81
N MET A 162 17.44 15.37 2.22
CA MET A 162 18.09 14.97 0.97
C MET A 162 17.85 16.04 -0.09
N PRO A 163 18.90 16.53 -0.77
CA PRO A 163 18.80 17.73 -1.62
C PRO A 163 17.88 17.58 -2.84
N ASP A 164 17.40 16.37 -3.15
CA ASP A 164 16.80 16.08 -4.45
C ASP A 164 15.44 15.37 -4.38
N PHE A 165 14.64 15.65 -3.35
CA PHE A 165 13.31 15.04 -3.25
C PHE A 165 12.23 15.71 -4.14
N SER A 166 12.57 16.80 -4.85
CA SER A 166 11.62 17.55 -5.66
C SER A 166 11.27 16.93 -7.02
N HIS A 167 11.98 15.90 -7.45
CA HIS A 167 11.88 15.34 -8.80
C HIS A 167 10.81 14.26 -8.97
N SER A 168 10.24 13.76 -7.90
CA SER A 168 9.21 12.72 -7.91
C SER A 168 7.93 13.22 -7.26
N ARG A 169 6.77 12.86 -7.86
CA ARG A 169 5.45 13.13 -7.26
C ARG A 169 5.35 12.63 -5.82
N MET A 170 6.03 11.53 -5.50
CA MET A 170 6.00 10.83 -4.20
C MET A 170 7.31 10.94 -3.43
N VAL A 171 8.22 11.82 -3.81
CA VAL A 171 9.58 11.96 -3.25
C VAL A 171 10.49 10.80 -3.64
N PHE A 172 10.03 9.57 -3.42
CA PHE A 172 10.81 8.35 -3.65
C PHE A 172 10.60 7.83 -5.07
N THR A 173 11.67 7.33 -5.67
CA THR A 173 11.62 6.62 -6.94
C THR A 173 11.03 5.22 -6.76
N SER A 174 10.51 4.63 -7.85
CA SER A 174 10.05 3.23 -7.84
C SER A 174 11.13 2.28 -7.34
N GLN A 175 12.40 2.52 -7.71
CA GLN A 175 13.53 1.70 -7.28
C GLN A 175 13.77 1.77 -5.76
N GLN A 176 13.62 2.96 -5.16
CA GLN A 176 13.76 3.14 -3.70
C GLN A 176 12.64 2.47 -2.90
N LEU A 177 11.43 2.41 -3.46
CA LEU A 177 10.27 1.76 -2.84
C LEU A 177 10.26 0.26 -3.07
N ASN A 178 10.95 -0.20 -4.12
CA ASN A 178 10.98 -1.61 -4.49
C ASN A 178 11.73 -2.46 -3.45
N ASN A 179 11.07 -3.50 -2.98
CA ASN A 179 11.63 -4.50 -2.08
C ASN A 179 10.86 -5.82 -2.24
N ALA A 180 11.42 -6.90 -1.70
CA ALA A 180 10.85 -8.25 -1.81
C ALA A 180 9.38 -8.33 -1.35
N TRP A 181 9.01 -7.57 -0.32
CA TRP A 181 7.63 -7.58 0.21
C TRP A 181 6.64 -6.88 -0.70
N LEU A 182 7.02 -5.74 -1.29
CA LEU A 182 6.18 -5.09 -2.29
C LEU A 182 5.99 -6.00 -3.51
N GLN A 183 7.05 -6.69 -3.95
CA GLN A 183 6.94 -7.64 -5.05
C GLN A 183 6.02 -8.82 -4.71
N ALA A 184 6.15 -9.39 -3.52
CA ALA A 184 5.28 -10.48 -3.07
C ALA A 184 3.79 -10.06 -3.03
N VAL A 185 3.49 -8.84 -2.56
CA VAL A 185 2.11 -8.29 -2.58
C VAL A 185 1.61 -8.07 -4.00
N LYS A 186 2.45 -7.58 -4.91
CA LYS A 186 2.12 -7.43 -6.33
C LYS A 186 1.80 -8.78 -6.98
N GLU A 187 2.64 -9.78 -6.75
CA GLU A 187 2.41 -11.15 -7.26
C GLU A 187 1.08 -11.72 -6.73
N GLU A 188 0.81 -11.56 -5.42
CA GLU A 188 -0.45 -12.04 -4.85
C GLU A 188 -1.66 -11.29 -5.42
N SER A 189 -1.50 -10.02 -5.80
CA SER A 189 -2.55 -9.19 -6.41
C SER A 189 -2.93 -9.58 -7.83
N ARG A 190 -2.13 -10.44 -8.50
CA ARG A 190 -2.41 -10.92 -9.86
C ARG A 190 -3.68 -11.77 -9.90
N SER A 191 -4.33 -11.76 -11.05
CA SER A 191 -5.58 -12.52 -11.22
C SER A 191 -5.36 -14.04 -11.06
N GLY A 192 -6.42 -14.76 -10.66
CA GLY A 192 -6.38 -16.21 -10.62
C GLY A 192 -6.01 -16.81 -11.98
N LEU A 193 -6.58 -16.25 -13.06
CA LEU A 193 -6.26 -16.70 -14.42
C LEU A 193 -4.78 -16.48 -14.79
N TYR A 194 -4.16 -15.37 -14.33
CA TYR A 194 -2.72 -15.18 -14.49
C TYR A 194 -1.93 -16.30 -13.82
N LYS A 195 -2.24 -16.61 -12.56
CA LYS A 195 -1.55 -17.65 -11.78
C LYS A 195 -1.71 -19.03 -12.40
N GLU A 196 -2.90 -19.34 -12.92
CA GLU A 196 -3.16 -20.58 -13.63
C GLU A 196 -2.37 -20.67 -14.94
N ILE A 197 -2.43 -19.67 -15.81
CA ILE A 197 -1.65 -19.63 -17.06
C ILE A 197 -0.15 -19.72 -16.76
N TYR A 198 0.34 -18.98 -15.75
CA TYR A 198 1.75 -19.02 -15.37
C TYR A 198 2.18 -20.41 -14.93
N GLY A 199 1.38 -21.08 -14.10
CA GLY A 199 1.66 -22.45 -13.67
C GLY A 199 1.71 -23.47 -14.83
N GLU A 200 0.78 -23.36 -15.79
CA GLU A 200 0.77 -24.23 -16.98
C GLU A 200 1.98 -23.98 -17.89
N VAL A 201 2.35 -22.72 -18.09
CA VAL A 201 3.54 -22.33 -18.87
C VAL A 201 4.81 -22.83 -18.18
N GLU A 202 4.92 -22.68 -16.86
CA GLU A 202 6.05 -23.19 -16.08
C GLU A 202 6.15 -24.71 -16.19
N ALA A 203 5.04 -25.42 -16.03
CA ALA A 203 4.98 -26.87 -16.17
C ALA A 203 5.37 -27.35 -17.59
N TRP A 204 5.01 -26.56 -18.63
CA TRP A 204 5.42 -26.84 -19.99
C TRP A 204 6.94 -26.72 -20.17
N PHE A 205 7.57 -25.67 -19.66
CA PHE A 205 9.04 -25.49 -19.72
C PHE A 205 9.78 -26.57 -18.93
N LEU A 206 9.26 -26.99 -17.79
CA LEU A 206 9.84 -28.12 -17.03
C LEU A 206 9.83 -29.43 -17.82
N LYS A 207 8.79 -29.69 -18.60
CA LYS A 207 8.71 -30.85 -19.51
C LYS A 207 9.58 -30.70 -20.76
N ASN A 208 9.87 -29.47 -21.16
CA ASN A 208 10.58 -29.14 -22.39
C ASN A 208 11.85 -28.29 -22.12
N PRO A 209 12.83 -28.79 -21.35
CA PRO A 209 13.94 -27.99 -20.86
C PRO A 209 14.91 -27.43 -21.91
N ARG A 210 14.79 -27.90 -23.17
CA ARG A 210 15.58 -27.39 -24.29
C ARG A 210 14.95 -26.17 -24.99
N HIS A 211 13.70 -25.86 -24.67
CA HIS A 211 13.00 -24.72 -25.24
C HIS A 211 13.16 -23.51 -24.33
N THR A 212 13.47 -22.37 -24.92
CA THR A 212 13.59 -21.08 -24.23
C THR A 212 12.46 -20.11 -24.59
N VAL A 213 11.65 -20.47 -25.57
CA VAL A 213 10.52 -19.67 -26.06
C VAL A 213 9.33 -20.60 -26.27
N LEU A 214 8.16 -20.15 -25.86
CA LEU A 214 6.87 -20.79 -26.11
C LEU A 214 6.01 -19.81 -26.92
N GLU A 215 5.71 -20.16 -28.15
CA GLU A 215 4.80 -19.41 -29.02
C GLU A 215 3.40 -20.03 -28.94
N VAL A 216 2.45 -19.30 -28.37
CA VAL A 216 1.06 -19.74 -28.21
C VAL A 216 0.09 -18.62 -28.53
N ALA A 217 -0.99 -18.94 -29.22
CA ALA A 217 -2.09 -18.00 -29.37
C ALA A 217 -3.05 -18.10 -28.18
N PRO A 218 -3.78 -17.02 -27.84
CA PRO A 218 -4.79 -17.06 -26.77
C PRO A 218 -5.87 -18.12 -26.95
N LYS A 219 -6.16 -18.51 -28.18
CA LYS A 219 -7.06 -19.65 -28.50
C LYS A 219 -6.47 -20.98 -28.08
N ASP A 220 -5.17 -21.16 -28.26
CA ASP A 220 -4.48 -22.42 -27.93
C ASP A 220 -4.44 -22.59 -26.41
N ILE A 221 -4.14 -21.51 -25.67
CA ILE A 221 -4.24 -21.49 -24.21
C ILE A 221 -5.64 -21.87 -23.75
N LYS A 222 -6.70 -21.31 -24.37
CA LYS A 222 -8.08 -21.65 -24.05
C LYS A 222 -8.38 -23.13 -24.29
N ASN A 223 -7.98 -23.63 -25.44
CA ASN A 223 -8.30 -25.01 -25.88
C ASN A 223 -7.51 -26.05 -25.08
N GLU A 224 -6.27 -25.79 -24.79
CA GLU A 224 -5.36 -26.75 -24.16
C GLU A 224 -5.55 -26.80 -22.64
N PHE A 225 -5.61 -25.64 -22.00
CA PHE A 225 -5.63 -25.57 -20.54
C PHE A 225 -7.04 -25.34 -19.94
N PHE A 226 -7.92 -24.65 -20.67
CA PHE A 226 -9.23 -24.23 -20.15
C PHE A 226 -10.41 -24.70 -21.01
N SER A 227 -10.26 -25.79 -21.76
CA SER A 227 -11.31 -26.28 -22.69
C SER A 227 -12.66 -26.57 -22.01
N ARG A 228 -12.64 -26.98 -20.75
CA ARG A 228 -13.83 -27.33 -19.96
C ARG A 228 -14.41 -26.19 -19.14
N ASP A 229 -13.69 -25.06 -19.00
CA ASP A 229 -14.15 -23.93 -18.21
C ASP A 229 -14.83 -22.87 -19.10
N ASN A 230 -16.16 -22.85 -19.05
CA ASN A 230 -16.96 -21.90 -19.85
C ASN A 230 -16.87 -20.46 -19.36
N ASN A 231 -16.36 -20.19 -18.16
CA ASN A 231 -16.23 -18.84 -17.60
C ASN A 231 -14.98 -18.10 -18.14
N ILE A 232 -14.00 -18.85 -18.64
CA ILE A 232 -12.76 -18.29 -19.19
C ILE A 232 -12.92 -18.11 -20.70
N SER A 233 -13.12 -16.89 -21.16
CA SER A 233 -13.20 -16.53 -22.57
C SER A 233 -11.82 -16.22 -23.17
N VAL A 234 -11.66 -16.41 -24.48
CA VAL A 234 -10.45 -16.02 -25.23
C VAL A 234 -10.14 -14.52 -25.05
N ASN A 235 -11.18 -13.67 -24.97
CA ASN A 235 -10.99 -12.25 -24.74
C ASN A 235 -10.47 -11.95 -23.32
N TYR A 236 -10.86 -12.71 -22.32
CA TYR A 236 -10.33 -12.58 -20.98
C TYR A 236 -8.87 -13.02 -20.91
N ILE A 237 -8.51 -14.13 -21.58
CA ILE A 237 -7.11 -14.57 -21.72
C ILE A 237 -6.27 -13.47 -22.41
N LYS A 238 -6.74 -12.93 -23.54
CA LYS A 238 -6.05 -11.80 -24.22
C LYS A 238 -5.80 -10.62 -23.29
N LYS A 239 -6.79 -10.27 -22.49
CA LYS A 239 -6.67 -9.18 -21.51
C LYS A 239 -5.59 -9.47 -20.48
N VAL A 240 -5.56 -10.67 -19.89
CA VAL A 240 -4.55 -11.07 -18.90
C VAL A 240 -3.14 -11.10 -19.53
N LEU A 241 -3.00 -11.66 -20.74
CA LEU A 241 -1.71 -11.68 -21.44
C LEU A 241 -1.19 -10.27 -21.67
N ARG A 242 -2.03 -9.34 -22.10
CA ARG A 242 -1.64 -7.96 -22.35
C ARG A 242 -1.37 -7.19 -21.07
N ASP A 243 -2.29 -7.25 -20.10
CA ASP A 243 -2.29 -6.36 -18.93
C ASP A 243 -1.39 -6.87 -17.79
N GLU A 244 -1.29 -8.20 -17.60
CA GLU A 244 -0.55 -8.80 -16.50
C GLU A 244 0.77 -9.47 -16.94
N PHE A 245 0.80 -10.17 -18.10
CA PHE A 245 2.06 -10.70 -18.67
C PHE A 245 2.84 -9.66 -19.49
N LYS A 246 2.22 -8.51 -19.82
CA LYS A 246 2.83 -7.45 -20.66
C LYS A 246 3.23 -7.94 -22.06
N LEU A 247 2.54 -8.93 -22.57
CA LEU A 247 2.73 -9.46 -23.93
C LEU A 247 1.90 -8.63 -24.92
N SER A 248 2.49 -8.32 -26.07
CA SER A 248 1.88 -7.55 -27.16
C SER A 248 1.16 -8.45 -28.17
#